data_4fb25ba3789113b66e0e3d856bda232e
#
_entry.id   4fb25ba3789113b66e0e3d856bda232e
#
_cell.length_a   1.000
_cell.length_b   1.000
_cell.length_c   1.000
_cell.angle_alpha   90.00
_cell.angle_beta   90.00
_cell.angle_gamma   90.00
#
_symmetry.space_group_name_H-M   'P 1'
#
loop_
_entity.id
_entity.type
_entity.pdbx_description
1 polymer ?
#
loop_
_entity_poly.entity_id
_entity_poly.type
_entity_poly.pdbx_seq_one_letter_code
_entity_poly.pdbx_strand_id
1 'polypeptide(L)'
;MRHPEAFADLERALREGPVPRSIGFDRSPRGERHAAVLMLFTDEADPELTFVTRAETLRKHPGQMALPGGRVDPGDTSRAHTALREANEEIGLAADAVSLLGELPPLWVPASRFDVTTV
;
A
#
# COMPACT_ATOMS: atom_id res chain seq x y z
N MET A 1 -20.43 -6.52 2.71
CA MET A 1 -20.15 -5.10 3.01
C MET A 1 -20.25 -4.29 1.73
N ARG A 2 -21.04 -3.24 1.74
CA ARG A 2 -21.16 -2.37 0.58
C ARG A 2 -20.03 -1.36 0.58
N HIS A 3 -19.32 -1.27 -0.54
CA HIS A 3 -18.38 -0.18 -0.73
C HIS A 3 -19.13 1.10 -1.12
N PRO A 4 -18.64 2.27 -0.71
CA PRO A 4 -19.07 3.51 -1.34
C PRO A 4 -18.94 3.41 -2.85
N GLU A 5 -19.79 4.12 -3.59
CA GLU A 5 -19.81 4.11 -5.05
C GLU A 5 -18.42 4.46 -5.63
N ALA A 6 -17.72 5.40 -4.98
CA ALA A 6 -16.36 5.77 -5.38
C ALA A 6 -15.39 4.59 -5.31
N PHE A 7 -15.55 3.70 -4.34
CA PHE A 7 -14.71 2.50 -4.24
C PHE A 7 -15.04 1.47 -5.32
N ALA A 8 -16.30 1.36 -5.71
CA ALA A 8 -16.68 0.51 -6.83
C ALA A 8 -16.02 0.97 -8.13
N ASP A 9 -15.96 2.28 -8.35
CA ASP A 9 -15.27 2.86 -9.51
C ASP A 9 -13.76 2.63 -9.44
N LEU A 10 -13.16 2.81 -8.27
CA LEU A 10 -11.75 2.54 -8.07
C LEU A 10 -11.42 1.07 -8.32
N GLU A 11 -12.21 0.15 -7.77
CA GLU A 11 -12.02 -1.28 -7.97
C GLU A 11 -12.07 -1.64 -9.44
N ARG A 12 -13.05 -1.09 -10.16
CA ARG A 12 -13.18 -1.31 -11.61
C ARG A 12 -11.96 -0.77 -12.35
N ALA A 13 -11.50 0.44 -12.02
CA ALA A 13 -10.35 1.05 -12.67
C ALA A 13 -9.07 0.23 -12.45
N LEU A 14 -8.88 -0.31 -11.25
CA LEU A 14 -7.72 -1.16 -10.94
C LEU A 14 -7.75 -2.48 -11.71
N ARG A 15 -8.95 -2.98 -12.01
CA ARG A 15 -9.13 -4.25 -12.73
C ARG A 15 -8.98 -4.08 -14.24
N GLU A 16 -9.50 -3.00 -14.80
CA GLU A 16 -9.69 -2.85 -16.24
C GLU A 16 -8.57 -2.14 -16.97
N GLY A 17 -7.77 -1.34 -16.29
CA GLY A 17 -6.91 -0.49 -17.05
C GLY A 17 -5.53 -0.24 -16.51
N PRO A 18 -4.60 0.17 -17.38
CA PRO A 18 -3.33 0.70 -16.95
C PRO A 18 -3.57 2.01 -16.19
N VAL A 19 -2.97 2.12 -15.02
CA VAL A 19 -2.98 3.37 -14.28
C VAL A 19 -2.10 4.37 -15.05
N PRO A 20 -2.58 5.60 -15.31
CA PRO A 20 -1.77 6.60 -15.97
C PRO A 20 -0.45 6.82 -15.27
N ARG A 21 0.63 6.90 -16.03
CA ARG A 21 1.94 7.19 -15.47
C ARG A 21 1.94 8.61 -14.91
N SER A 22 2.53 8.78 -13.74
CA SER A 22 2.75 10.11 -13.21
C SER A 22 3.71 10.87 -14.13
N ILE A 23 3.42 12.13 -14.32
CA ILE A 23 4.19 12.99 -15.21
C ILE A 23 5.49 13.39 -14.52
N GLY A 24 6.62 13.27 -15.19
CA GLY A 24 7.85 13.95 -14.84
C GLY A 24 9.01 13.11 -14.33
N PHE A 25 8.81 11.90 -13.82
CA PHE A 25 9.91 11.06 -13.33
C PHE A 25 9.71 9.61 -13.74
N ASP A 26 10.81 8.99 -14.16
CA ASP A 26 10.80 7.56 -14.44
C ASP A 26 10.81 6.81 -13.12
N ARG A 27 9.67 6.20 -12.79
CA ARG A 27 9.47 5.38 -11.61
C ARG A 27 9.28 3.90 -11.97
N SER A 28 9.80 3.49 -13.13
CA SER A 28 9.71 2.10 -13.57
C SER A 28 10.41 1.18 -12.58
N PRO A 29 9.82 -0.01 -12.29
CA PRO A 29 10.44 -0.97 -11.38
C PRO A 29 11.83 -1.37 -11.82
N ARG A 30 12.72 -1.56 -10.84
CA ARG A 30 14.10 -1.96 -11.09
C ARG A 30 14.40 -3.41 -10.72
N GLY A 31 13.46 -4.09 -10.05
CA GLY A 31 13.55 -5.50 -9.72
C GLY A 31 14.56 -5.86 -8.63
N GLU A 32 15.12 -4.88 -7.92
CA GLU A 32 16.14 -5.13 -6.90
C GLU A 32 15.55 -5.61 -5.58
N ARG A 33 14.69 -4.81 -4.99
CA ARG A 33 14.05 -5.10 -3.70
C ARG A 33 12.58 -4.74 -3.77
N HIS A 34 11.74 -5.49 -3.07
CA HIS A 34 10.30 -5.34 -3.15
C HIS A 34 9.67 -5.06 -1.79
N ALA A 35 8.74 -4.14 -1.79
CA ALA A 35 7.92 -3.79 -0.62
C ALA A 35 6.47 -3.61 -1.05
N ALA A 36 5.57 -3.68 -0.09
CA ALA A 36 4.16 -3.39 -0.31
C ALA A 36 3.63 -2.51 0.81
N VAL A 37 2.76 -1.58 0.44
CA VAL A 37 2.07 -0.71 1.39
C VAL A 37 0.58 -0.84 1.20
N LEU A 38 -0.18 -0.51 2.25
CA LEU A 38 -1.62 -0.63 2.26
C LEU A 38 -2.27 0.75 2.31
N MET A 39 -3.07 1.07 1.29
CA MET A 39 -4.00 2.21 1.36
C MET A 39 -5.30 1.70 2.00
N LEU A 40 -5.40 1.87 3.29
CA LEU A 40 -6.53 1.39 4.08
C LEU A 40 -7.54 2.51 4.27
N PHE A 41 -8.70 2.35 3.63
CA PHE A 41 -9.81 3.30 3.74
C PHE A 41 -10.92 2.72 4.61
N THR A 42 -11.58 3.58 5.38
CA THR A 42 -12.83 3.21 6.04
C THR A 42 -13.97 3.10 5.01
N ASP A 43 -14.92 2.22 5.29
CA ASP A 43 -16.09 2.01 4.42
C ASP A 43 -17.20 3.01 4.78
N GLU A 44 -16.95 4.27 4.46
CA GLU A 44 -17.81 5.41 4.80
C GLU A 44 -17.96 6.32 3.59
N ALA A 45 -18.98 7.17 3.61
CA ALA A 45 -19.24 8.14 2.53
C ALA A 45 -18.08 9.14 2.38
N ASP A 46 -17.43 9.48 3.50
CA ASP A 46 -16.23 10.31 3.53
C ASP A 46 -15.11 9.47 4.15
N PRO A 47 -14.43 8.63 3.32
CA PRO A 47 -13.49 7.65 3.85
C PRO A 47 -12.26 8.28 4.48
N GLU A 48 -11.81 7.67 5.58
CA GLU A 48 -10.55 8.02 6.22
C GLU A 48 -9.44 7.09 5.74
N LEU A 49 -8.27 7.64 5.51
CA LEU A 49 -7.07 6.89 5.14
C LEU A 49 -6.17 6.72 6.37
N THR A 50 -5.76 5.49 6.62
CA THR A 50 -4.92 5.16 7.77
C THR A 50 -3.44 5.35 7.48
N PHE A 51 -2.77 6.08 8.36
CA PHE A 51 -1.31 6.21 8.36
C PHE A 51 -0.73 5.68 9.66
N VAL A 52 0.52 5.25 9.61
CA VAL A 52 1.31 4.95 10.81
C VAL A 52 2.37 6.02 10.98
N THR A 53 2.64 6.39 12.23
CA THR A 53 3.70 7.34 12.55
C THR A 53 4.93 6.58 13.01
N ARG A 54 6.06 6.83 12.38
CA ARG A 54 7.31 6.20 12.79
C ARG A 54 7.75 6.75 14.15
N ALA A 55 8.33 5.85 14.98
CA ALA A 55 8.76 6.24 16.30
C ALA A 55 9.81 7.35 16.25
N GLU A 56 9.70 8.31 17.14
CA GLU A 56 10.62 9.45 17.26
C GLU A 56 12.06 9.01 17.56
N THR A 57 12.23 7.82 18.15
CA THR A 57 13.53 7.25 18.50
C THR A 57 14.27 6.58 17.36
N LEU A 58 13.62 6.43 16.19
CA LEU A 58 14.24 5.79 15.04
C LEU A 58 15.32 6.69 14.44
N ARG A 59 16.41 6.07 13.95
CA ARG A 59 17.50 6.78 13.29
C ARG A 59 17.10 7.34 11.94
N LYS A 60 16.26 6.60 11.20
CA LYS A 60 15.77 7.00 9.88
C LYS A 60 14.33 7.43 9.96
N HIS A 61 14.05 8.60 9.41
CA HIS A 61 12.68 9.12 9.29
C HIS A 61 11.89 9.10 10.61
N PRO A 62 12.44 9.62 11.73
CA PRO A 62 11.69 9.66 12.97
C PRO A 62 10.48 10.56 12.84
N GLY A 63 9.36 10.16 13.44
CA GLY A 63 8.13 10.94 13.44
C GLY A 63 7.42 11.06 12.10
N GLN A 64 7.95 10.50 11.01
CA GLN A 64 7.29 10.54 9.71
C GLN A 64 6.04 9.65 9.68
N MET A 65 5.03 10.16 8.99
CA MET A 65 3.83 9.40 8.69
C MET A 65 4.03 8.59 7.41
N ALA A 66 3.56 7.36 7.41
CA ALA A 66 3.64 6.48 6.25
C ALA A 66 2.40 5.57 6.20
N LEU A 67 2.11 5.04 5.03
CA LEU A 67 1.13 3.96 4.92
C LEU A 67 1.67 2.72 5.63
N PRO A 68 0.80 1.89 6.25
CA PRO A 68 1.23 0.60 6.77
C PRO A 68 1.86 -0.22 5.66
N GLY A 69 2.96 -0.89 5.95
CA GLY A 69 3.62 -1.70 4.95
C GLY A 69 5.05 -2.00 5.30
N GLY A 70 5.72 -2.72 4.41
CA GLY A 70 7.09 -3.09 4.60
C GLY A 70 7.63 -4.00 3.50
N ARG A 71 8.80 -4.52 3.76
CA ARG A 71 9.53 -5.37 2.82
C ARG A 71 8.84 -6.72 2.64
N VAL A 72 8.88 -7.24 1.42
CA VAL A 72 8.40 -8.58 1.11
C VAL A 72 9.32 -9.60 1.80
N ASP A 73 8.72 -10.54 2.54
CA ASP A 73 9.41 -11.66 3.13
C ASP A 73 9.29 -12.91 2.24
N PRO A 74 10.25 -13.85 2.33
CA PRO A 74 10.22 -15.05 1.50
C PRO A 74 8.94 -15.89 1.63
N GLY A 75 8.26 -15.83 2.76
CA GLY A 75 7.00 -16.54 2.99
C GLY A 75 5.75 -15.86 2.45
N ASP A 76 5.89 -14.64 1.94
CA ASP A 76 4.73 -13.89 1.44
C ASP A 76 4.29 -14.43 0.08
N THR A 77 3.01 -14.75 -0.03
CA THR A 77 2.45 -15.36 -1.25
C THR A 77 2.07 -14.33 -2.32
N SER A 78 1.95 -13.06 -1.93
CA SER A 78 1.58 -11.96 -2.83
C SER A 78 1.95 -10.63 -2.19
N ARG A 79 1.88 -9.55 -2.98
CA ARG A 79 2.06 -8.19 -2.44
C ARG A 79 0.95 -7.83 -1.46
N ALA A 80 -0.28 -8.28 -1.73
CA ALA A 80 -1.38 -8.09 -0.78
C ALA A 80 -1.10 -8.79 0.54
N HIS A 81 -0.55 -10.00 0.50
CA HIS A 81 -0.14 -10.73 1.71
C HIS A 81 0.89 -9.92 2.51
N THR A 82 1.91 -9.38 1.84
CA THR A 82 2.91 -8.54 2.48
C THR A 82 2.28 -7.33 3.17
N ALA A 83 1.45 -6.59 2.45
CA ALA A 83 0.80 -5.38 2.98
C ALA A 83 -0.08 -5.70 4.19
N LEU A 84 -0.86 -6.77 4.13
CA LEU A 84 -1.73 -7.18 5.23
C LEU A 84 -0.94 -7.71 6.43
N ARG A 85 0.12 -8.46 6.19
CA ARG A 85 0.98 -8.96 7.27
C ARG A 85 1.62 -7.80 8.03
N GLU A 86 2.18 -6.84 7.30
CA GLU A 86 2.80 -5.66 7.90
C GLU A 86 1.76 -4.81 8.66
N ALA A 87 0.57 -4.63 8.10
CA ALA A 87 -0.50 -3.90 8.77
C ALA A 87 -0.95 -4.60 10.05
N ASN A 88 -0.99 -5.93 10.05
CA ASN A 88 -1.28 -6.69 11.27
C ASN A 88 -0.22 -6.44 12.34
N GLU A 89 1.06 -6.45 11.94
CA GLU A 89 2.18 -6.22 12.87
C GLU A 89 2.18 -4.78 13.42
N GLU A 90 1.90 -3.80 12.58
CA GLU A 90 2.01 -2.40 12.94
C GLU A 90 0.79 -1.84 13.66
N ILE A 91 -0.42 -2.23 13.24
CA ILE A 91 -1.67 -1.66 13.76
C ILE A 91 -2.70 -2.70 14.19
N GLY A 92 -2.34 -3.97 14.19
CA GLY A 92 -3.25 -5.04 14.62
C GLY A 92 -4.40 -5.33 13.67
N LEU A 93 -4.28 -4.93 12.39
CA LEU A 93 -5.33 -5.16 11.41
C LEU A 93 -5.48 -6.65 11.11
N ALA A 94 -6.69 -7.18 11.28
CA ALA A 94 -6.99 -8.55 10.87
C ALA A 94 -7.22 -8.60 9.36
N ALA A 95 -6.61 -9.57 8.69
CA ALA A 95 -6.72 -9.69 7.23
C ALA A 95 -8.15 -9.88 6.74
N ASP A 96 -8.99 -10.55 7.53
CA ASP A 96 -10.39 -10.78 7.19
C ASP A 96 -11.31 -9.57 7.48
N ALA A 97 -10.77 -8.52 8.08
CA ALA A 97 -11.51 -7.29 8.35
C ALA A 97 -11.57 -6.35 7.15
N VAL A 98 -10.87 -6.66 6.08
CA VAL A 98 -10.77 -5.78 4.91
C VAL A 98 -11.23 -6.48 3.63
N SER A 99 -11.69 -5.68 2.67
CA SER A 99 -11.93 -6.12 1.30
C SER A 99 -10.84 -5.54 0.41
N LEU A 100 -10.13 -6.39 -0.29
CA LEU A 100 -9.11 -5.97 -1.23
C LEU A 100 -9.77 -5.48 -2.52
N LEU A 101 -9.44 -4.28 -2.95
CA LEU A 101 -9.95 -3.70 -4.19
C LEU A 101 -9.02 -3.98 -5.36
N GLY A 102 -7.73 -4.08 -5.10
CA GLY A 102 -6.73 -4.29 -6.11
C GLY A 102 -5.40 -3.68 -5.70
N GLU A 103 -4.49 -3.57 -6.66
CA GLU A 103 -3.19 -2.98 -6.41
C GLU A 103 -2.77 -2.10 -7.59
N LEU A 104 -2.00 -1.08 -7.29
CA LEU A 104 -1.39 -0.23 -8.29
C LEU A 104 -0.11 -0.88 -8.81
N PRO A 105 0.33 -0.54 -10.03
CA PRO A 105 1.62 -1.00 -10.54
C PRO A 105 2.76 -0.61 -9.61
N PRO A 106 3.78 -1.46 -9.46
CA PRO A 106 4.91 -1.12 -8.60
C PRO A 106 5.67 0.12 -9.09
N LEU A 107 6.11 0.93 -8.15
CA LEU A 107 6.88 2.13 -8.41
C LEU A 107 8.24 2.04 -7.74
N TRP A 108 9.28 2.44 -8.47
CA TRP A 108 10.61 2.59 -7.92
C TRP A 108 10.68 3.81 -7.00
N VAL A 109 11.15 3.61 -5.78
CA VAL A 109 11.34 4.69 -4.79
C VAL A 109 12.84 4.84 -4.54
N PRO A 110 13.48 5.86 -5.12
CA PRO A 110 14.94 6.01 -5.04
C PRO A 110 15.49 6.09 -3.63
N ALA A 111 14.78 6.77 -2.72
CA ALA A 111 15.26 6.96 -1.35
C ALA A 111 15.46 5.63 -0.62
N SER A 112 14.58 4.66 -0.82
CA SER A 112 14.65 3.35 -0.18
C SER A 112 15.28 2.27 -1.07
N ARG A 113 15.32 2.51 -2.38
CA ARG A 113 15.72 1.55 -3.41
C ARG A 113 14.81 0.32 -3.47
N PHE A 114 13.54 0.52 -3.18
CA PHE A 114 12.52 -0.50 -3.29
C PHE A 114 11.59 -0.23 -4.46
N ASP A 115 11.14 -1.32 -5.09
CA ASP A 115 9.93 -1.30 -5.92
C ASP A 115 8.76 -1.49 -4.96
N VAL A 116 7.90 -0.48 -4.84
CA VAL A 116 6.80 -0.46 -3.89
C VAL A 116 5.48 -0.66 -4.61
N THR A 117 4.75 -1.69 -4.19
CA THR A 117 3.40 -1.95 -4.66
C THR A 117 2.40 -1.41 -3.64
N THR A 118 1.44 -0.60 -4.10
CA THR A 118 0.35 -0.11 -3.26
C THR A 118 -0.88 -0.98 -3.43
N VAL A 119 -1.35 -1.55 -2.32
CA VAL A 119 -2.52 -2.42 -2.27
C VAL A 119 -3.70 -1.65 -1.69
#